data_0d68c866c86b46b362d540be65315442
#
_entry.id   0d68c866c86b46b362d540be65315442
#
_cell.length_a   1.000
_cell.length_b   1.000
_cell.length_c   1.000
_cell.angle_alpha   90.00
_cell.angle_beta   90.00
_cell.angle_gamma   90.00
#
_symmetry.space_group_name_H-M   'P 1'
#
loop_
_entity.id
_entity.type
_entity.pdbx_description
1 polymer ?
#
loop_
_entity_poly.entity_id
_entity_poly.type
_entity_poly.pdbx_seq_one_letter_code
_entity_poly.pdbx_strand_id
1 'polypeptide(L)'
;DRVVGDMDSLPNHELLDAFPEGAVQVYSPEKDLTDTEIALEALHEVGCTATAVYGGGGGRLDHLIALLALFDRERPPWLWVGDNSVAVCIESTITLRGLCNDIVSFFPMGSEVCTMRSRGLKWKLDGLEWRKGDVGVSNVVTEDKVEIEMLSGRLLYVGPLDTLQGLAW
;
A
#
# COMPACT_ATOMS: atom_id res chain seq x y z
N ASP A 1 -0.73 20.42 7.23
CA ASP A 1 -1.22 19.84 5.97
C ASP A 1 -0.53 20.52 4.80
N ARG A 2 -0.30 19.77 3.72
CA ARG A 2 0.26 20.29 2.46
C ARG A 2 -0.55 19.77 1.29
N VAL A 3 -0.60 20.55 0.21
CA VAL A 3 -1.16 20.17 -1.08
C VAL A 3 -0.01 20.22 -2.08
N VAL A 4 0.20 19.14 -2.81
CA VAL A 4 1.27 19.05 -3.83
C VAL A 4 0.70 18.43 -5.10
N GLY A 5 1.16 18.89 -6.27
CA GLY A 5 0.74 18.38 -7.58
C GLY A 5 0.69 19.45 -8.64
N ASP A 6 0.22 19.12 -9.84
CA ASP A 6 0.04 20.07 -10.94
C ASP A 6 -1.36 20.73 -10.96
N MET A 7 -2.26 20.24 -10.11
CA MET A 7 -3.62 20.75 -9.91
C MET A 7 -4.53 20.65 -11.15
N ASP A 8 -4.13 19.92 -12.19
CA ASP A 8 -4.86 19.81 -13.46
C ASP A 8 -6.21 19.10 -13.32
N SER A 9 -6.30 18.15 -12.40
CA SER A 9 -7.51 17.38 -12.09
C SER A 9 -8.39 18.01 -11.01
N LEU A 10 -8.00 19.16 -10.45
CA LEU A 10 -8.77 19.82 -9.40
C LEU A 10 -9.97 20.57 -10.01
N PRO A 11 -11.21 20.19 -9.67
CA PRO A 11 -12.41 20.77 -10.29
C PRO A 11 -12.67 22.23 -9.90
N ASN A 12 -12.14 22.68 -8.76
CA ASN A 12 -12.26 24.05 -8.28
C ASN A 12 -10.97 24.47 -7.56
N HIS A 13 -10.23 25.38 -8.15
CA HIS A 13 -9.00 25.94 -7.58
C HIS A 13 -9.21 26.80 -6.33
N GLU A 14 -10.43 27.35 -6.10
CA GLU A 14 -10.76 28.10 -4.87
C GLU A 14 -10.63 27.22 -3.60
N LEU A 15 -10.67 25.89 -3.75
CA LEU A 15 -10.42 24.97 -2.62
C LEU A 15 -9.00 25.13 -2.06
N LEU A 16 -8.06 25.61 -2.85
CA LEU A 16 -6.68 25.84 -2.42
C LEU A 16 -6.57 27.06 -1.49
N ASP A 17 -7.50 28.03 -1.56
CA ASP A 17 -7.53 29.23 -0.72
C ASP A 17 -7.77 28.90 0.76
N ALA A 18 -8.29 27.70 1.05
CA ALA A 18 -8.48 27.21 2.42
C ALA A 18 -7.16 26.79 3.12
N PHE A 19 -6.07 26.64 2.37
CA PHE A 19 -4.77 26.24 2.90
C PHE A 19 -3.92 27.45 3.28
N PRO A 20 -3.09 27.35 4.35
CA PRO A 20 -2.17 28.40 4.73
C PRO A 20 -1.18 28.74 3.61
N GLU A 21 -0.66 29.98 3.63
CA GLU A 21 0.39 30.41 2.71
C GLU A 21 1.60 29.46 2.79
N GLY A 22 2.08 29.01 1.63
CA GLY A 22 3.19 28.05 1.53
C GLY A 22 2.81 26.58 1.76
N ALA A 23 1.53 26.26 2.06
CA ALA A 23 1.08 24.88 2.17
C ALA A 23 0.75 24.25 0.82
N VAL A 24 0.56 25.06 -0.23
CA VAL A 24 0.27 24.60 -1.60
C VAL A 24 1.54 24.72 -2.44
N GLN A 25 1.98 23.62 -3.00
CA GLN A 25 3.14 23.57 -3.88
C GLN A 25 2.72 23.03 -5.24
N VAL A 26 2.65 23.92 -6.23
CA VAL A 26 2.26 23.58 -7.61
C VAL A 26 3.49 23.15 -8.38
N TYR A 27 3.39 22.00 -9.03
CA TYR A 27 4.42 21.45 -9.91
C TYR A 27 4.06 21.61 -11.38
N SER A 28 5.06 21.55 -12.27
CA SER A 28 4.81 21.51 -13.72
C SER A 28 4.06 20.23 -14.09
N PRO A 29 3.09 20.28 -15.01
CA PRO A 29 2.54 19.07 -15.64
C PRO A 29 3.63 18.23 -16.36
N GLU A 30 4.65 18.89 -16.90
CA GLU A 30 5.81 18.25 -17.52
C GLU A 30 6.83 17.87 -16.44
N LYS A 31 6.58 16.78 -15.72
CA LYS A 31 7.44 16.22 -14.68
C LYS A 31 7.53 14.70 -14.80
N ASP A 32 8.64 14.14 -14.35
CA ASP A 32 8.91 12.69 -14.41
C ASP A 32 8.21 11.89 -13.29
N LEU A 33 7.69 12.56 -12.25
CA LEU A 33 7.05 11.95 -11.10
C LEU A 33 5.55 12.20 -11.09
N THR A 34 4.78 11.24 -10.66
CA THR A 34 3.36 11.41 -10.36
C THR A 34 3.17 12.26 -9.09
N ASP A 35 2.01 12.87 -8.91
CA ASP A 35 1.70 13.66 -7.71
C ASP A 35 1.77 12.81 -6.43
N THR A 36 1.40 11.54 -6.50
CA THR A 36 1.54 10.61 -5.37
C THR A 36 3.00 10.38 -4.99
N GLU A 37 3.88 10.25 -5.96
CA GLU A 37 5.32 10.12 -5.71
C GLU A 37 5.89 11.37 -5.05
N ILE A 38 5.54 12.55 -5.55
CA ILE A 38 5.93 13.84 -4.97
C ILE A 38 5.43 13.96 -3.53
N ALA A 39 4.17 13.59 -3.27
CA ALA A 39 3.60 13.62 -1.93
C ALA A 39 4.34 12.69 -0.95
N LEU A 40 4.69 11.47 -1.39
CA LEU A 40 5.47 10.53 -0.56
C LEU A 40 6.88 11.05 -0.30
N GLU A 41 7.56 11.62 -1.29
CA GLU A 41 8.87 12.22 -1.11
C GLU A 41 8.83 13.38 -0.10
N ALA A 42 7.84 14.27 -0.22
CA ALA A 42 7.65 15.36 0.73
C ALA A 42 7.42 14.89 2.17
N LEU A 43 6.71 13.76 2.37
CA LEU A 43 6.54 13.13 3.68
C LEU A 43 7.87 12.55 4.21
N HIS A 44 8.64 11.89 3.35
CA HIS A 44 9.94 11.34 3.74
C HIS A 44 10.97 12.43 4.10
N GLU A 45 10.96 13.57 3.40
CA GLU A 45 11.82 14.72 3.68
C GLU A 45 11.56 15.31 5.07
N VAL A 46 10.33 15.28 5.56
CA VAL A 46 10.00 15.72 6.93
C VAL A 46 10.15 14.63 7.98
N GLY A 47 10.71 13.47 7.60
CA GLY A 47 11.07 12.39 8.52
C GLY A 47 9.98 11.36 8.78
N CYS A 48 8.91 11.33 7.97
CA CYS A 48 7.91 10.26 8.07
C CYS A 48 8.53 8.91 7.67
N THR A 49 8.45 7.93 8.54
CA THR A 49 8.97 6.56 8.33
C THR A 49 7.90 5.58 7.89
N ALA A 50 6.62 5.88 8.14
CA ALA A 50 5.48 5.11 7.68
C ALA A 50 4.50 6.04 6.98
N THR A 51 4.09 5.68 5.76
CA THR A 51 3.18 6.49 4.95
C THR A 51 2.00 5.63 4.50
N ALA A 52 0.83 6.25 4.41
CA ALA A 52 -0.37 5.62 3.89
C ALA A 52 -0.91 6.40 2.68
N VAL A 53 -1.37 5.66 1.67
CA VAL A 53 -2.06 6.21 0.50
C VAL A 53 -3.55 5.94 0.65
N TYR A 54 -4.36 6.96 0.43
CA TYR A 54 -5.83 6.87 0.42
C TYR A 54 -6.38 7.17 -0.97
N GLY A 55 -7.30 6.31 -1.45
CA GLY A 55 -7.92 6.48 -2.76
C GLY A 55 -7.04 5.99 -3.91
N GLY A 56 -7.23 6.54 -5.11
CA GLY A 56 -6.43 6.24 -6.31
C GLY A 56 -6.74 4.89 -6.97
N GLY A 57 -7.62 4.06 -6.39
CA GLY A 57 -7.97 2.72 -6.91
C GLY A 57 -9.03 2.70 -8.00
N GLY A 58 -9.65 3.85 -8.35
CA GLY A 58 -10.75 3.93 -9.30
C GLY A 58 -10.36 4.51 -10.65
N GLY A 59 -11.01 4.06 -11.73
CA GLY A 59 -11.00 4.69 -13.05
C GLY A 59 -9.84 4.25 -13.95
N ARG A 60 -8.70 4.90 -13.92
CA ARG A 60 -7.61 4.69 -14.87
C ARG A 60 -6.69 3.53 -14.44
N LEU A 61 -6.56 2.53 -15.30
CA LEU A 61 -5.70 1.35 -15.05
C LEU A 61 -4.21 1.72 -14.92
N ASP A 62 -3.73 2.69 -15.67
CA ASP A 62 -2.35 3.18 -15.60
C ASP A 62 -2.02 3.78 -14.22
N HIS A 63 -2.95 4.52 -13.61
CA HIS A 63 -2.79 5.03 -12.25
C HIS A 63 -2.76 3.90 -11.21
N LEU A 64 -3.60 2.87 -11.39
CA LEU A 64 -3.58 1.69 -10.52
C LEU A 64 -2.22 0.96 -10.59
N ILE A 65 -1.68 0.80 -11.81
CA ILE A 65 -0.35 0.19 -12.01
C ILE A 65 0.75 1.06 -11.39
N ALA A 66 0.66 2.39 -11.54
CA ALA A 66 1.61 3.32 -10.93
C ALA A 66 1.59 3.24 -9.39
N LEU A 67 0.40 3.18 -8.77
CA LEU A 67 0.26 3.00 -7.32
C LEU A 67 0.86 1.67 -6.86
N LEU A 68 0.60 0.57 -7.59
CA LEU A 68 1.18 -0.72 -7.26
C LEU A 68 2.72 -0.70 -7.34
N ALA A 69 3.28 0.01 -8.32
CA ALA A 69 4.72 0.15 -8.50
C ALA A 69 5.42 0.89 -7.33
N LEU A 70 4.69 1.68 -6.53
CA LEU A 70 5.25 2.32 -5.34
C LEU A 70 5.72 1.30 -4.30
N PHE A 71 5.10 0.11 -4.25
CA PHE A 71 5.47 -0.95 -3.31
C PHE A 71 6.76 -1.70 -3.71
N ASP A 72 7.25 -1.51 -4.94
CA ASP A 72 8.55 -2.01 -5.39
C ASP A 72 9.72 -1.09 -5.02
N ARG A 73 9.45 0.13 -4.54
CA ARG A 73 10.48 1.13 -4.21
C ARG A 73 11.22 0.78 -2.93
N GLU A 74 12.38 1.39 -2.71
CA GLU A 74 13.19 1.22 -1.50
C GLU A 74 12.43 1.65 -0.23
N ARG A 75 11.64 2.72 -0.32
CA ARG A 75 10.76 3.22 0.75
C ARG A 75 9.31 3.20 0.29
N PRO A 76 8.64 2.05 0.35
CA PRO A 76 7.25 1.93 -0.08
C PRO A 76 6.30 2.59 0.91
N PRO A 77 5.07 2.91 0.50
CA PRO A 77 4.01 3.14 1.45
C PRO A 77 3.76 1.86 2.27
N TRP A 78 3.49 2.02 3.56
CA TRP A 78 3.14 0.88 4.42
C TRP A 78 1.72 0.38 4.16
N LEU A 79 0.80 1.30 3.80
CA LEU A 79 -0.62 1.03 3.64
C LEU A 79 -1.17 1.73 2.39
N TRP A 80 -2.04 1.05 1.67
CA TRP A 80 -2.91 1.66 0.67
C TRP A 80 -4.36 1.28 0.95
N VAL A 81 -5.22 2.28 1.12
CA VAL A 81 -6.65 2.14 1.36
C VAL A 81 -7.40 2.52 0.08
N GLY A 82 -7.94 1.54 -0.61
CA GLY A 82 -8.82 1.72 -1.77
C GLY A 82 -10.30 1.74 -1.37
N ASP A 83 -11.18 1.73 -2.37
CA ASP A 83 -12.63 1.85 -2.15
C ASP A 83 -13.23 0.64 -1.40
N ASN A 84 -12.74 -0.58 -1.69
CA ASN A 84 -13.30 -1.83 -1.18
C ASN A 84 -12.26 -2.77 -0.54
N SER A 85 -11.01 -2.37 -0.52
CA SER A 85 -9.91 -3.19 -0.04
C SER A 85 -8.75 -2.36 0.49
N VAL A 86 -7.91 -3.01 1.26
CA VAL A 86 -6.63 -2.44 1.70
C VAL A 86 -5.48 -3.28 1.19
N ALA A 87 -4.35 -2.64 0.93
CA ALA A 87 -3.09 -3.32 0.72
C ALA A 87 -2.11 -2.92 1.83
N VAL A 88 -1.46 -3.89 2.45
CA VAL A 88 -0.49 -3.70 3.53
C VAL A 88 0.87 -4.25 3.11
N CYS A 89 1.88 -3.41 3.20
CA CYS A 89 3.26 -3.78 2.93
C CYS A 89 3.87 -4.49 4.15
N ILE A 90 4.24 -5.75 4.01
CA ILE A 90 4.78 -6.58 5.08
C ILE A 90 6.27 -6.79 4.84
N GLU A 91 7.10 -6.26 5.74
CA GLU A 91 8.57 -6.42 5.73
C GLU A 91 9.08 -7.16 6.99
N SER A 92 8.18 -7.42 7.93
CA SER A 92 8.48 -8.11 9.19
C SER A 92 7.31 -9.01 9.59
N THR A 93 7.13 -9.27 10.87
CA THR A 93 5.96 -10.02 11.36
C THR A 93 4.74 -9.11 11.49
N ILE A 94 3.62 -9.56 10.94
CA ILE A 94 2.32 -8.90 11.10
C ILE A 94 1.31 -9.88 11.70
N THR A 95 0.41 -9.37 12.51
CA THR A 95 -0.76 -10.08 13.02
C THR A 95 -2.03 -9.34 12.59
N LEU A 96 -2.96 -10.07 11.99
CA LEU A 96 -4.29 -9.60 11.60
C LEU A 96 -5.35 -10.37 12.40
N ARG A 97 -6.47 -9.73 12.73
CA ARG A 97 -7.56 -10.34 13.49
C ARG A 97 -8.92 -9.99 12.88
N GLY A 98 -9.93 -10.81 13.22
CA GLY A 98 -11.31 -10.55 12.84
C GLY A 98 -11.65 -10.84 11.38
N LEU A 99 -10.80 -11.57 10.65
CA LEU A 99 -10.93 -11.82 9.22
C LEU A 99 -11.38 -13.25 8.88
N CYS A 100 -11.85 -14.03 9.86
CA CYS A 100 -12.21 -15.44 9.63
C CYS A 100 -13.25 -15.59 8.51
N ASN A 101 -12.94 -16.45 7.51
CA ASN A 101 -13.64 -16.69 6.26
C ASN A 101 -13.46 -15.62 5.18
N ASP A 102 -12.71 -14.56 5.44
CA ASP A 102 -12.39 -13.57 4.41
C ASP A 102 -11.40 -14.11 3.38
N ILE A 103 -11.51 -13.54 2.19
CA ILE A 103 -10.59 -13.81 1.08
C ILE A 103 -9.48 -12.75 1.12
N VAL A 104 -8.24 -13.24 1.08
CA VAL A 104 -7.03 -12.41 1.09
C VAL A 104 -6.08 -12.82 -0.02
N SER A 105 -5.21 -11.93 -0.44
CA SER A 105 -4.24 -12.20 -1.50
C SER A 105 -2.86 -11.68 -1.10
N PHE A 106 -1.82 -12.28 -1.70
CA PHE A 106 -0.44 -11.95 -1.41
C PHE A 106 0.37 -11.83 -2.69
N PHE A 107 1.24 -10.83 -2.74
CA PHE A 107 2.10 -10.56 -3.90
C PHE A 107 3.50 -10.23 -3.41
N PRO A 108 4.56 -10.89 -3.92
CA PRO A 108 5.93 -10.50 -3.64
C PRO A 108 6.24 -9.15 -4.29
N MET A 109 6.89 -8.26 -3.55
CA MET A 109 7.27 -6.92 -3.99
C MET A 109 8.77 -6.72 -3.85
N GLY A 110 9.31 -5.76 -4.62
CA GLY A 110 10.73 -5.49 -4.65
C GLY A 110 11.50 -6.51 -5.48
N SER A 111 12.82 -6.57 -5.30
CA SER A 111 13.74 -7.42 -6.08
C SER A 111 14.21 -8.67 -5.34
N GLU A 112 14.00 -8.73 -4.03
CA GLU A 112 14.44 -9.87 -3.22
C GLU A 112 13.48 -11.05 -3.33
N VAL A 113 14.01 -12.24 -3.06
CA VAL A 113 13.17 -13.43 -2.91
C VAL A 113 12.39 -13.33 -1.60
N CYS A 114 11.07 -13.46 -1.70
CA CYS A 114 10.20 -13.50 -0.54
C CYS A 114 10.15 -14.92 0.03
N THR A 115 10.56 -15.06 1.27
CA THR A 115 10.36 -16.27 2.06
C THR A 115 9.63 -15.92 3.34
N MET A 116 8.64 -16.72 3.72
CA MET A 116 7.75 -16.40 4.82
C MET A 116 7.23 -17.66 5.50
N ARG A 117 6.64 -17.47 6.69
CA ARG A 117 5.78 -18.43 7.38
C ARG A 117 4.42 -17.82 7.58
N SER A 118 3.40 -18.67 7.66
CA SER A 118 2.02 -18.21 7.88
C SER A 118 1.26 -19.11 8.83
N ARG A 119 0.32 -18.53 9.56
CA ARG A 119 -0.66 -19.22 10.38
C ARG A 119 -2.05 -18.62 10.12
N GLY A 120 -3.10 -19.43 10.23
CA GLY A 120 -4.48 -18.98 10.07
C GLY A 120 -4.95 -18.89 8.63
N LEU A 121 -4.17 -19.39 7.67
CA LEU A 121 -4.52 -19.45 6.24
C LEU A 121 -4.82 -20.89 5.80
N LYS A 122 -5.79 -21.03 4.90
CA LYS A 122 -6.13 -22.32 4.27
C LYS A 122 -4.97 -22.85 3.44
N TRP A 123 -4.34 -22.01 2.66
CA TRP A 123 -3.13 -22.33 1.91
C TRP A 123 -1.96 -21.63 2.57
N LYS A 124 -1.15 -22.42 3.27
CA LYS A 124 0.04 -21.93 3.98
C LYS A 124 1.05 -21.38 3.00
N LEU A 125 1.76 -20.35 3.42
CA LEU A 125 2.84 -19.73 2.65
C LEU A 125 4.22 -20.30 3.04
N ASP A 126 4.25 -21.23 3.98
CA ASP A 126 5.49 -21.84 4.51
C ASP A 126 6.24 -22.61 3.41
N GLY A 127 7.54 -22.38 3.33
CA GLY A 127 8.42 -23.07 2.39
C GLY A 127 8.30 -22.57 0.93
N LEU A 128 7.55 -21.52 0.69
CA LEU A 128 7.50 -20.85 -0.61
C LEU A 128 8.69 -19.90 -0.76
N GLU A 129 9.25 -19.87 -1.96
CA GLU A 129 10.27 -18.93 -2.39
C GLU A 129 9.70 -18.13 -3.56
N TRP A 130 9.04 -17.04 -3.25
CA TRP A 130 8.37 -16.21 -4.25
C TRP A 130 9.24 -15.10 -4.77
N ARG A 131 9.12 -14.86 -6.08
CA ARG A 131 9.79 -13.80 -6.81
C ARG A 131 8.75 -12.90 -7.46
N LYS A 132 9.17 -11.74 -7.90
CA LYS A 132 8.33 -10.84 -8.68
C LYS A 132 7.71 -11.59 -9.87
N GLY A 133 6.38 -11.56 -9.95
CA GLY A 133 5.59 -12.32 -10.93
C GLY A 133 4.86 -13.54 -10.35
N ASP A 134 5.29 -14.07 -9.19
CA ASP A 134 4.49 -15.04 -8.46
C ASP A 134 3.30 -14.34 -7.79
N VAL A 135 2.21 -15.07 -7.62
CA VAL A 135 0.98 -14.50 -7.06
C VAL A 135 0.25 -15.54 -6.20
N GLY A 136 -0.30 -15.10 -5.06
CA GLY A 136 -1.15 -15.89 -4.20
C GLY A 136 -2.51 -15.24 -4.04
N VAL A 137 -3.38 -15.44 -5.01
CA VAL A 137 -4.73 -14.83 -4.97
C VAL A 137 -5.75 -15.76 -4.33
N SER A 138 -6.75 -15.17 -3.70
CA SER A 138 -7.93 -15.86 -3.15
C SER A 138 -7.60 -16.89 -2.08
N ASN A 139 -6.60 -16.63 -1.24
CA ASN A 139 -6.41 -17.40 -0.02
C ASN A 139 -7.58 -17.14 0.95
N VAL A 140 -7.86 -18.07 1.84
CA VAL A 140 -8.96 -17.98 2.80
C VAL A 140 -8.40 -17.96 4.22
N VAL A 141 -8.87 -17.03 5.01
CA VAL A 141 -8.58 -16.97 6.45
C VAL A 141 -9.40 -18.04 7.17
N THR A 142 -8.75 -18.91 7.93
CA THR A 142 -9.38 -20.04 8.62
C THR A 142 -9.42 -19.91 10.14
N GLU A 143 -8.70 -18.94 10.69
CA GLU A 143 -8.61 -18.68 12.13
C GLU A 143 -8.88 -17.19 12.40
N ASP A 144 -9.30 -16.84 13.61
CA ASP A 144 -9.49 -15.43 14.02
C ASP A 144 -8.19 -14.61 13.96
N LYS A 145 -7.06 -15.28 14.21
CA LYS A 145 -5.72 -14.70 14.13
C LYS A 145 -4.98 -15.22 12.91
N VAL A 146 -4.61 -14.31 12.00
CA VAL A 146 -3.64 -14.58 10.93
C VAL A 146 -2.30 -14.00 11.33
N GLU A 147 -1.24 -14.76 11.14
CA GLU A 147 0.13 -14.34 11.41
C GLU A 147 0.98 -14.62 10.19
N ILE A 148 1.67 -13.59 9.71
CA ILE A 148 2.63 -13.67 8.61
C ILE A 148 3.99 -13.21 9.15
N GLU A 149 4.97 -14.09 9.11
CA GLU A 149 6.36 -13.83 9.49
C GLU A 149 7.21 -13.77 8.22
N MET A 150 7.73 -12.59 7.86
CA MET A 150 8.69 -12.48 6.77
C MET A 150 10.07 -12.95 7.24
N LEU A 151 10.68 -13.83 6.48
CA LEU A 151 12.05 -14.29 6.68
C LEU A 151 13.02 -13.57 5.74
N SER A 152 12.55 -13.21 4.54
CA SER A 152 13.27 -12.36 3.59
C SER A 152 12.30 -11.72 2.60
N GLY A 153 12.74 -10.62 2.00
CA GLY A 153 11.97 -9.88 1.00
C GLY A 153 10.77 -9.13 1.57
N ARG A 154 9.86 -8.75 0.70
CA ARG A 154 8.69 -7.92 1.00
C ARG A 154 7.44 -8.54 0.38
N LEU A 155 6.36 -8.58 1.13
CA LEU A 155 5.08 -9.12 0.69
C LEU A 155 3.99 -8.03 0.77
N LEU A 156 3.21 -7.88 -0.27
CA LEU A 156 2.01 -7.07 -0.26
C LEU A 156 0.81 -7.96 0.03
N TYR A 157 0.18 -7.74 1.18
CA TYR A 157 -1.11 -8.31 1.54
C TYR A 157 -2.22 -7.46 0.92
N VAL A 158 -3.26 -8.08 0.40
CA VAL A 158 -4.49 -7.41 -0.04
C VAL A 158 -5.68 -8.13 0.58
N GLY A 159 -6.54 -7.37 1.25
CA GLY A 159 -7.71 -7.90 1.94
C GLY A 159 -8.84 -6.88 2.08
N PRO A 160 -9.94 -7.23 2.80
CA PRO A 160 -11.09 -6.35 3.00
C PRO A 160 -10.72 -5.14 3.87
N LEU A 161 -11.56 -4.09 3.83
CA LEU A 161 -11.40 -2.88 4.67
C LEU A 161 -11.39 -3.19 6.16
N ASP A 162 -12.07 -4.24 6.60
CA ASP A 162 -12.10 -4.69 8.00
C ASP A 162 -10.71 -5.07 8.52
N THR A 163 -9.75 -5.32 7.63
CA THR A 163 -8.33 -5.48 7.98
C THR A 163 -7.82 -4.32 8.84
N LEU A 164 -8.27 -3.09 8.59
CA LEU A 164 -7.85 -1.89 9.34
C LEU A 164 -8.20 -1.95 10.83
N GLN A 165 -9.28 -2.67 11.20
CA GLN A 165 -9.68 -2.84 12.60
C GLN A 165 -8.80 -3.83 13.33
N GLY A 166 -8.23 -4.79 12.61
CA GLY A 166 -7.36 -5.85 13.14
C GLY A 166 -5.87 -5.57 13.07
N LEU A 167 -5.46 -4.46 12.45
CA LEU A 167 -4.05 -4.03 12.42
C LEU A 167 -3.62 -3.49 13.79
N ALA A 168 -2.56 -4.08 14.34
CA ALA A 168 -1.86 -3.47 15.47
C ALA A 168 -0.89 -2.40 14.92
N TRP A 169 -1.16 -1.17 15.28
CA TRP A 169 -0.35 0.01 14.94
C TRP A 169 0.89 0.10 15.83
#